data_f919b562fbe8902eb8e1136703c2a66f
#
_entry.id   f919b562fbe8902eb8e1136703c2a66f
#
_cell.length_a   1.000
_cell.length_b   1.000
_cell.length_c   1.000
_cell.angle_alpha   90.00
_cell.angle_beta   90.00
_cell.angle_gamma   90.00
#
_symmetry.space_group_name_H-M   'P 1'
#
loop_
_entity.id
_entity.type
_entity.pdbx_description
1 polymer ?
#
loop_
_entity_poly.entity_id
_entity_poly.type
_entity_poly.pdbx_seq_one_letter_code
_entity_poly.pdbx_strand_id
1 'polypeptide(L)'
;MARYFKQFIVHSSKFIVLFSLLLASCQEGGDAGDLWGQWRLEGNDDMYVSFSGTITQFRKNNGQAVFAKFQHEGDSLFMQCSSIYQEKSDTTFVEDDFGMKPFTNIRLRIDALDSDRLLLSKDGQHWAFEKY
;
A
#
# COMPACT_ATOMS: atom_id res chain seq x y z
N MET A 1 -14.98 -33.73 37.64
CA MET A 1 -14.77 -33.97 36.20
C MET A 1 -15.32 -32.87 35.31
N ALA A 2 -16.51 -32.37 35.52
CA ALA A 2 -17.10 -31.32 34.70
C ALA A 2 -16.28 -29.98 34.70
N ARG A 3 -15.62 -29.67 35.82
CA ARG A 3 -14.76 -28.47 35.92
C ARG A 3 -13.53 -28.54 35.02
N TYR A 4 -12.88 -29.69 34.93
CA TYR A 4 -11.70 -29.86 34.08
C TYR A 4 -12.04 -29.76 32.59
N PHE A 5 -13.17 -30.27 32.22
CA PHE A 5 -13.65 -30.25 30.87
C PHE A 5 -13.94 -28.80 30.41
N LYS A 6 -14.56 -27.97 31.28
CA LYS A 6 -14.82 -26.56 30.99
C LYS A 6 -13.53 -25.75 30.83
N GLN A 7 -12.54 -25.98 31.69
CA GLN A 7 -11.25 -25.27 31.59
C GLN A 7 -10.54 -25.62 30.30
N PHE A 8 -10.57 -26.87 29.89
CA PHE A 8 -9.97 -27.32 28.65
C PHE A 8 -10.58 -26.64 27.42
N ILE A 9 -11.88 -26.51 27.36
CA ILE A 9 -12.61 -25.85 26.27
C ILE A 9 -12.27 -24.36 26.20
N VAL A 10 -12.19 -23.67 27.34
CA VAL A 10 -11.84 -22.26 27.40
C VAL A 10 -10.44 -22.00 26.88
N HIS A 11 -9.46 -22.82 27.21
CA HIS A 11 -8.10 -22.71 26.68
C HIS A 11 -8.05 -22.94 25.18
N SER A 12 -8.78 -23.94 24.67
CA SER A 12 -8.85 -24.21 23.24
C SER A 12 -9.46 -23.05 22.46
N SER A 13 -10.52 -22.43 22.99
CA SER A 13 -11.17 -21.27 22.37
C SER A 13 -10.23 -20.06 22.25
N LYS A 14 -9.47 -19.77 23.30
CA LYS A 14 -8.48 -18.67 23.26
C LYS A 14 -7.40 -18.91 22.24
N PHE A 15 -6.92 -20.11 22.14
CA PHE A 15 -5.89 -20.50 21.17
C PHE A 15 -6.40 -20.36 19.72
N ILE A 16 -7.61 -20.80 19.45
CA ILE A 16 -8.22 -20.71 18.13
C ILE A 16 -8.45 -19.27 17.70
N VAL A 17 -8.91 -18.40 18.60
CA VAL A 17 -9.11 -16.97 18.32
C VAL A 17 -7.79 -16.29 17.96
N LEU A 18 -6.72 -16.54 18.72
CA LEU A 18 -5.39 -15.97 18.44
C LEU A 18 -4.88 -16.41 17.08
N PHE A 19 -5.02 -17.68 16.74
CA PHE A 19 -4.59 -18.23 15.46
C PHE A 19 -5.38 -17.63 14.29
N SER A 20 -6.70 -17.44 14.45
CA SER A 20 -7.55 -16.82 13.44
C SER A 20 -7.17 -15.36 13.17
N LEU A 21 -6.79 -14.60 14.20
CA LEU A 21 -6.31 -13.21 14.03
C LEU A 21 -5.02 -13.15 13.24
N LEU A 22 -4.08 -14.06 13.46
CA LEU A 22 -2.85 -14.14 12.71
C LEU A 22 -3.09 -14.46 11.22
N LEU A 23 -4.01 -15.35 10.92
CA LEU A 23 -4.40 -15.70 9.55
C LEU A 23 -5.08 -14.52 8.85
N ALA A 24 -5.97 -13.80 9.53
CA ALA A 24 -6.65 -12.64 8.98
C ALA A 24 -5.66 -11.54 8.59
N SER A 25 -4.63 -11.27 9.42
CA SER A 25 -3.61 -10.29 9.09
C SER A 25 -2.76 -10.66 7.87
N CYS A 26 -2.59 -11.96 7.58
CA CYS A 26 -1.90 -12.43 6.40
C CYS A 26 -2.75 -12.36 5.12
N GLN A 27 -4.08 -12.31 5.23
CA GLN A 27 -5.00 -12.32 4.10
C GLN A 27 -5.30 -10.94 3.52
N GLU A 28 -5.03 -9.86 4.24
CA GLU A 28 -5.37 -8.50 3.83
C GLU A 28 -4.26 -7.80 3.04
N GLY A 29 -3.76 -8.42 1.97
CA GLY A 29 -2.79 -7.80 1.08
C GLY A 29 -1.36 -7.72 1.64
N GLY A 30 -1.01 -8.51 2.68
CA GLY A 30 0.32 -8.52 3.27
C GLY A 30 0.69 -7.18 3.91
N ASP A 31 1.84 -6.62 3.55
CA ASP A 31 2.36 -5.38 4.11
C ASP A 31 1.58 -4.13 3.65
N ALA A 32 0.72 -4.26 2.67
CA ALA A 32 -0.08 -3.14 2.18
C ALA A 32 -1.09 -2.63 3.22
N GLY A 33 -1.71 -3.56 4.00
CA GLY A 33 -2.71 -3.17 5.00
C GLY A 33 -3.82 -2.32 4.39
N ASP A 34 -4.09 -1.16 4.96
CA ASP A 34 -5.12 -0.23 4.50
C ASP A 34 -4.79 0.41 3.15
N LEU A 35 -3.53 0.38 2.71
CA LEU A 35 -3.15 0.84 1.37
C LEU A 35 -3.58 -0.11 0.26
N TRP A 36 -3.87 -1.36 0.58
CA TRP A 36 -4.21 -2.38 -0.42
C TRP A 36 -5.30 -1.90 -1.36
N GLY A 37 -5.08 -2.10 -2.65
CA GLY A 37 -6.05 -1.78 -3.68
C GLY A 37 -5.51 -0.75 -4.67
N GLN A 38 -6.43 -0.18 -5.44
CA GLN A 38 -6.14 0.77 -6.50
C GLN A 38 -6.65 2.16 -6.15
N TRP A 39 -5.82 3.16 -6.37
CA TRP A 39 -6.09 4.55 -6.06
C TRP A 39 -5.93 5.41 -7.30
N ARG A 40 -6.91 6.27 -7.57
CA ARG A 40 -6.88 7.20 -8.70
C ARG A 40 -6.47 8.58 -8.22
N LEU A 41 -5.56 9.22 -8.93
CA LEU A 41 -5.12 10.58 -8.61
C LEU A 41 -6.24 11.58 -8.85
N GLU A 42 -6.58 12.37 -7.85
CA GLU A 42 -7.58 13.44 -7.99
C GLU A 42 -7.08 14.50 -8.99
N GLY A 43 -7.96 14.92 -9.90
CA GLY A 43 -7.61 15.90 -10.92
C GLY A 43 -6.93 15.33 -12.16
N ASN A 44 -6.64 14.04 -12.17
CA ASN A 44 -6.09 13.35 -13.34
C ASN A 44 -6.59 11.91 -13.40
N ASP A 45 -7.70 11.70 -14.09
CA ASP A 45 -8.41 10.42 -14.16
C ASP A 45 -7.64 9.32 -14.89
N ASP A 46 -6.53 9.66 -15.54
CA ASP A 46 -5.71 8.70 -16.28
C ASP A 46 -4.62 8.03 -15.42
N MET A 47 -4.39 8.54 -14.21
CA MET A 47 -3.23 8.16 -13.40
C MET A 47 -3.66 7.43 -12.14
N TYR A 48 -3.08 6.26 -11.93
CA TYR A 48 -3.43 5.34 -10.85
C TYR A 48 -2.19 4.86 -10.12
N VAL A 49 -2.36 4.61 -8.82
CA VAL A 49 -1.38 3.91 -8.00
C VAL A 49 -2.07 2.73 -7.34
N SER A 50 -1.46 1.57 -7.38
CA SER A 50 -2.00 0.40 -6.67
C SER A 50 -0.96 -0.21 -5.74
N PHE A 51 -1.44 -0.77 -4.63
CA PHE A 51 -0.61 -1.43 -3.63
C PHE A 51 -1.12 -2.84 -3.41
N SER A 52 -0.22 -3.81 -3.45
CA SER A 52 -0.55 -5.21 -3.19
C SER A 52 0.70 -5.94 -2.68
N GLY A 53 0.58 -6.64 -1.55
CA GLY A 53 1.73 -7.29 -0.94
C GLY A 53 2.81 -6.27 -0.59
N THR A 54 3.97 -6.35 -1.25
CA THR A 54 5.09 -5.43 -1.07
C THR A 54 5.34 -4.57 -2.33
N ILE A 55 4.42 -4.61 -3.30
CA ILE A 55 4.61 -3.99 -4.60
C ILE A 55 3.63 -2.84 -4.80
N THR A 56 4.14 -1.73 -5.30
CA THR A 56 3.38 -0.58 -5.82
C THR A 56 3.46 -0.61 -7.33
N GLN A 57 2.36 -0.28 -7.99
CA GLN A 57 2.33 -0.05 -9.43
C GLN A 57 1.84 1.36 -9.71
N PHE A 58 2.65 2.17 -10.38
CA PHE A 58 2.23 3.43 -10.99
C PHE A 58 1.74 3.12 -12.39
N ARG A 59 0.55 3.59 -12.73
CA ARG A 59 -0.08 3.22 -14.00
C ARG A 59 -0.78 4.41 -14.65
N LYS A 60 -0.77 4.44 -15.97
CA LYS A 60 -1.54 5.37 -16.80
C LYS A 60 -2.42 4.58 -17.78
N ASN A 61 -3.56 5.15 -18.17
CA ASN A 61 -4.52 4.48 -19.08
C ASN A 61 -3.95 4.15 -20.47
N ASN A 62 -2.85 4.78 -20.88
CA ASN A 62 -2.18 4.46 -22.14
C ASN A 62 -1.38 3.14 -22.10
N GLY A 63 -1.42 2.41 -21.00
CA GLY A 63 -0.70 1.16 -20.81
C GLY A 63 0.66 1.30 -20.15
N GLN A 64 1.12 2.52 -19.88
CA GLN A 64 2.39 2.73 -19.18
C GLN A 64 2.26 2.30 -17.72
N ALA A 65 3.23 1.52 -17.25
CA ALA A 65 3.26 1.01 -15.88
C ALA A 65 4.69 0.94 -15.35
N VAL A 66 4.88 1.36 -14.10
CA VAL A 66 6.16 1.27 -13.39
C VAL A 66 5.94 0.60 -12.05
N PHE A 67 6.79 -0.34 -11.70
CA PHE A 67 6.71 -1.08 -10.45
C PHE A 67 7.70 -0.54 -9.43
N ALA A 68 7.30 -0.59 -8.18
CA ALA A 68 8.15 -0.24 -7.03
C ALA A 68 7.95 -1.25 -5.92
N LYS A 69 8.98 -1.43 -5.12
CA LYS A 69 8.83 -2.05 -3.80
C LYS A 69 8.46 -0.96 -2.81
N PHE A 70 7.58 -1.25 -1.88
CA PHE A 70 7.22 -0.27 -0.87
C PHE A 70 7.29 -0.83 0.55
N GLN A 71 7.46 0.08 1.50
CA GLN A 71 7.35 -0.19 2.92
C GLN A 71 6.41 0.86 3.54
N HIS A 72 5.49 0.39 4.35
CA HIS A 72 4.55 1.24 5.07
C HIS A 72 4.77 1.06 6.58
N GLU A 73 5.24 2.11 7.24
CA GLU A 73 5.48 2.11 8.68
C GLU A 73 4.82 3.34 9.30
N GLY A 74 3.71 3.13 10.04
CA GLY A 74 2.96 4.23 10.63
C GLY A 74 2.44 5.17 9.55
N ASP A 75 2.85 6.43 9.58
CA ASP A 75 2.50 7.45 8.59
C ASP A 75 3.59 7.65 7.52
N SER A 76 4.57 6.76 7.44
CA SER A 76 5.64 6.81 6.46
C SER A 76 5.43 5.79 5.34
N LEU A 77 5.64 6.24 4.10
CA LEU A 77 5.57 5.41 2.91
C LEU A 77 6.85 5.56 2.13
N PHE A 78 7.58 4.47 1.98
CA PHE A 78 8.83 4.43 1.24
C PHE A 78 8.66 3.59 -0.01
N MET A 79 9.08 4.10 -1.16
CA MET A 79 8.96 3.38 -2.42
C MET A 79 10.29 3.40 -3.17
N GLN A 80 10.66 2.27 -3.74
CA GLN A 80 11.85 2.11 -4.56
C GLN A 80 11.43 1.58 -5.92
N CYS A 81 11.36 2.47 -6.91
CA CYS A 81 11.00 2.11 -8.26
C CYS A 81 12.16 1.41 -8.97
N SER A 82 11.81 0.54 -9.90
CA SER A 82 12.75 -0.08 -10.83
C SER A 82 12.16 -0.09 -12.22
N SER A 83 13.01 0.15 -13.22
CA SER A 83 12.61 0.08 -14.62
C SER A 83 13.06 -1.25 -15.20
N ILE A 84 12.10 -2.09 -15.63
CA ILE A 84 12.38 -3.43 -16.15
C ILE A 84 13.27 -3.36 -17.38
N TYR A 85 13.06 -2.36 -18.24
CA TYR A 85 13.80 -2.18 -19.49
C TYR A 85 14.79 -1.01 -19.46
N GLN A 86 15.04 -0.44 -18.27
CA GLN A 86 15.92 0.72 -18.05
C GLN A 86 15.56 1.93 -18.95
N GLU A 87 14.27 2.14 -19.15
CA GLU A 87 13.77 3.23 -19.99
C GLU A 87 13.69 4.55 -19.21
N LYS A 88 14.20 5.62 -19.81
CA LYS A 88 14.09 6.98 -19.23
C LYS A 88 12.64 7.43 -19.07
N SER A 89 11.74 6.94 -19.91
CA SER A 89 10.31 7.25 -19.84
C SER A 89 9.68 6.80 -18.53
N ASP A 90 10.16 5.72 -17.92
CA ASP A 90 9.66 5.23 -16.63
C ASP A 90 10.03 6.20 -15.51
N THR A 91 11.27 6.68 -15.49
CA THR A 91 11.72 7.66 -14.52
C THR A 91 10.96 8.99 -14.69
N THR A 92 10.80 9.46 -15.91
CA THR A 92 10.04 10.67 -16.23
C THR A 92 8.58 10.54 -15.78
N PHE A 93 7.97 9.39 -15.99
CA PHE A 93 6.59 9.15 -15.59
C PHE A 93 6.41 9.31 -14.08
N VAL A 94 7.26 8.71 -13.28
CA VAL A 94 7.15 8.78 -11.82
C VAL A 94 7.61 10.15 -11.29
N GLU A 95 8.74 10.67 -11.77
CA GLU A 95 9.31 11.90 -11.23
C GLU A 95 8.62 13.17 -11.73
N ASP A 96 8.21 13.20 -12.99
CA ASP A 96 7.63 14.41 -13.59
C ASP A 96 6.11 14.34 -13.62
N ASP A 97 5.51 13.24 -14.08
CA ASP A 97 4.06 13.13 -14.19
C ASP A 97 3.39 12.95 -12.83
N PHE A 98 3.89 12.05 -11.98
CA PHE A 98 3.44 11.92 -10.60
C PHE A 98 4.09 12.94 -9.66
N GLY A 99 5.27 13.44 -10.00
CA GLY A 99 5.99 14.39 -9.16
C GLY A 99 6.67 13.77 -7.95
N MET A 100 6.93 12.49 -7.96
CA MET A 100 7.54 11.76 -6.86
C MET A 100 9.02 11.47 -7.13
N LYS A 101 9.90 12.06 -6.34
CA LYS A 101 11.37 11.98 -6.52
C LYS A 101 12.07 11.59 -5.24
N PRO A 102 13.28 11.01 -5.32
CA PRO A 102 13.91 10.43 -6.49
C PRO A 102 13.33 9.04 -6.81
N PHE A 103 13.37 8.64 -8.06
CA PHE A 103 12.78 7.40 -8.58
C PHE A 103 13.14 6.15 -7.77
N THR A 104 14.38 6.04 -7.34
CA THR A 104 14.88 4.88 -6.60
C THR A 104 14.68 4.96 -5.10
N ASN A 105 14.22 6.09 -4.56
CA ASN A 105 14.09 6.26 -3.11
C ASN A 105 13.07 7.34 -2.78
N ILE A 106 11.81 7.05 -3.04
CA ILE A 106 10.70 7.96 -2.76
C ILE A 106 10.30 7.80 -1.30
N ARG A 107 10.27 8.91 -0.55
CA ARG A 107 9.85 8.94 0.85
C ARG A 107 8.73 9.93 1.01
N LEU A 108 7.56 9.43 1.40
CA LEU A 108 6.35 10.23 1.54
C LEU A 108 5.78 10.09 2.96
N ARG A 109 5.02 11.10 3.35
CA ARG A 109 4.21 11.05 4.55
C ARG A 109 2.78 10.76 4.16
N ILE A 110 2.11 9.89 4.92
CA ILE A 110 0.69 9.65 4.82
C ILE A 110 -0.01 10.62 5.75
N ASP A 111 -0.70 11.61 5.19
CA ASP A 111 -1.43 12.61 5.97
C ASP A 111 -2.82 12.12 6.35
N ALA A 112 -3.43 11.30 5.51
CA ALA A 112 -4.70 10.64 5.78
C ALA A 112 -4.82 9.37 4.96
N LEU A 113 -5.42 8.36 5.55
CA LEU A 113 -5.70 7.08 4.88
C LEU A 113 -6.98 6.50 5.47
N ASP A 114 -8.00 6.37 4.64
CA ASP A 114 -9.24 5.69 4.99
C ASP A 114 -9.70 4.79 3.83
N SER A 115 -10.92 4.25 3.89
CA SER A 115 -11.43 3.35 2.85
C SER A 115 -11.61 4.03 1.49
N ASP A 116 -11.70 5.37 1.44
CA ASP A 116 -12.06 6.12 0.23
C ASP A 116 -10.96 7.04 -0.25
N ARG A 117 -10.08 7.52 0.63
CA ARG A 117 -9.10 8.56 0.31
C ARG A 117 -7.73 8.25 0.87
N LEU A 118 -6.71 8.63 0.11
CA LEU A 118 -5.30 8.60 0.49
C LEU A 118 -4.68 9.96 0.22
N LEU A 119 -4.17 10.61 1.26
CA LEU A 119 -3.47 11.89 1.15
C LEU A 119 -2.00 11.69 1.49
N LEU A 120 -1.14 12.05 0.55
CA LEU A 120 0.31 11.95 0.71
C LEU A 120 0.94 13.33 0.62
N SER A 121 2.09 13.51 1.26
CA SER A 121 2.85 14.75 1.18
C SER A 121 4.35 14.53 1.27
N LYS A 122 5.10 15.49 0.75
CA LYS A 122 6.56 15.59 0.85
C LYS A 122 6.99 17.03 0.58
N ASP A 123 7.68 17.64 1.53
CA ASP A 123 8.33 18.97 1.36
C ASP A 123 7.38 20.03 0.79
N GLY A 124 6.14 20.08 1.30
CA GLY A 124 5.14 21.05 0.84
C GLY A 124 4.37 20.64 -0.40
N GLN A 125 4.73 19.55 -1.03
CA GLN A 125 3.98 18.97 -2.15
C GLN A 125 2.95 17.96 -1.62
N HIS A 126 1.77 17.93 -2.23
CA HIS A 126 0.64 17.09 -1.79
C HIS A 126 0.06 16.29 -2.94
N TRP A 127 -0.37 15.07 -2.65
CA TRP A 127 -1.08 14.20 -3.58
C TRP A 127 -2.36 13.71 -2.91
N ALA A 128 -3.46 13.79 -3.63
CA ALA A 128 -4.74 13.28 -3.17
C ALA A 128 -5.22 12.18 -4.13
N PHE A 129 -5.58 11.05 -3.55
CA PHE A 129 -6.05 9.89 -4.30
C PHE A 129 -7.42 9.45 -3.78
N GLU A 130 -8.25 8.95 -4.67
CA GLU A 130 -9.53 8.33 -4.37
C GLU A 130 -9.45 6.83 -4.61
N LYS A 131 -10.11 6.04 -3.76
CA LYS A 131 -10.22 4.60 -3.95
C LYS A 131 -10.99 4.29 -5.23
N TYR A 132 -10.42 3.43 -6.03
CA TYR A 132 -11.00 3.06 -7.32
C TYR A 132 -11.61 1.66 -7.30
#